data_27bd2d0b3b5fc9bc5b4ccf3bb1e6b3c9
#
_entry.id   27bd2d0b3b5fc9bc5b4ccf3bb1e6b3c9
#
_cell.length_a   1.000
_cell.length_b   1.000
_cell.length_c   1.000
_cell.angle_alpha   90.00
_cell.angle_beta   90.00
_cell.angle_gamma   90.00
#
_symmetry.space_group_name_H-M   'P 1'
#
loop_
_entity.id
_entity.type
_entity.pdbx_description
1 polymer ?
#
loop_
_entity_poly.entity_id
_entity_poly.type
_entity_poly.pdbx_seq_one_letter_code
_entity_poly.pdbx_strand_id
1 'polypeptide(L)'
;SDLIESIKAQGRQEIPAIVRRISGNEDYDFEVICGARRHWSISWLRSHNYPDFKFLVDVREIGDEEAFRLADIENRARDDLTDLERARDYLRALTAYYDGRQKTMAERLKVSESWLTRYLDLARLPEELTRAFAEPQELGIRNAIALKALLKPDDRRERAFREAEHLASVRQETGQSMPVIDVIKALSLAVDPPKKSGSAKKSGKAETVAS
;
A
#
# COMPACT_ATOMS: atom_id res chain seq x y z
N SER A 1 2.44 25.86 1.50
CA SER A 1 3.22 24.68 1.99
C SER A 1 4.54 25.21 2.51
N ASP A 2 5.03 24.68 3.62
CA ASP A 2 6.28 25.09 4.31
C ASP A 2 7.48 25.14 3.36
N LEU A 3 7.50 24.26 2.35
CA LEU A 3 8.55 24.22 1.34
C LEU A 3 8.52 25.47 0.43
N ILE A 4 7.35 25.95 0.02
CA ILE A 4 7.21 27.17 -0.76
C ILE A 4 7.75 28.37 0.02
N GLU A 5 7.34 28.51 1.28
CA GLU A 5 7.80 29.63 2.13
C GLU A 5 9.30 29.54 2.39
N SER A 6 9.86 28.35 2.57
CA SER A 6 11.31 28.15 2.71
C SER A 6 12.07 28.58 1.45
N ILE A 7 11.66 28.10 0.26
CA ILE A 7 12.29 28.47 -1.02
C ILE A 7 12.19 29.97 -1.26
N LYS A 8 11.05 30.59 -0.94
CA LYS A 8 10.82 32.02 -1.08
C LYS A 8 11.70 32.84 -0.15
N ALA A 9 11.83 32.42 1.13
CA ALA A 9 12.67 33.10 2.11
C ALA A 9 14.16 33.05 1.75
N GLN A 10 14.62 31.94 1.16
CA GLN A 10 16.00 31.77 0.71
C GLN A 10 16.27 32.44 -0.66
N GLY A 11 15.23 32.81 -1.40
CA GLY A 11 15.33 33.39 -2.74
C GLY A 11 15.74 32.38 -3.82
N ARG A 12 15.96 31.12 -3.46
CA ARG A 12 16.37 30.03 -4.39
C ARG A 12 16.11 28.65 -3.82
N GLN A 13 16.17 27.66 -4.71
CA GLN A 13 16.20 26.25 -4.31
C GLN A 13 17.65 25.88 -3.93
N GLU A 14 17.88 25.34 -2.73
CA GLU A 14 19.21 24.95 -2.24
C GLU A 14 19.59 23.52 -2.66
N ILE A 15 18.65 22.59 -2.60
CA ILE A 15 18.91 21.16 -2.89
C ILE A 15 18.41 20.84 -4.29
N PRO A 16 19.28 20.36 -5.22
CA PRO A 16 18.87 20.02 -6.56
C PRO A 16 17.88 18.84 -6.57
N ALA A 17 16.98 18.84 -7.52
CA ALA A 17 16.19 17.65 -7.87
C ALA A 17 17.04 16.76 -8.78
N ILE A 18 16.88 15.44 -8.67
CA ILE A 18 17.53 14.50 -9.60
C ILE A 18 16.59 14.29 -10.78
N VAL A 19 17.12 14.51 -11.97
CA VAL A 19 16.40 14.31 -13.23
C VAL A 19 17.24 13.43 -14.16
N ARG A 20 16.56 12.75 -15.08
CA ARG A 20 17.24 12.09 -16.22
C ARG A 20 16.68 12.58 -17.55
N ARG A 21 17.50 12.51 -18.59
CA ARG A 21 17.06 12.85 -19.95
C ARG A 21 16.14 11.76 -20.48
N ILE A 22 15.05 12.17 -21.15
CA ILE A 22 14.13 11.28 -21.84
C ILE A 22 14.42 11.36 -23.33
N SER A 23 14.47 10.21 -24.00
CA SER A 23 14.60 10.14 -25.45
C SER A 23 13.26 9.72 -26.06
N GLY A 24 12.89 10.36 -27.18
CA GLY A 24 11.68 9.98 -27.93
C GLY A 24 10.36 10.50 -27.36
N ASN A 25 10.39 11.48 -26.48
CA ASN A 25 9.21 12.21 -26.04
C ASN A 25 9.28 13.64 -26.62
N GLU A 26 8.19 14.07 -27.28
CA GLU A 26 8.12 15.40 -27.93
C GLU A 26 7.75 16.51 -26.93
N ASP A 27 7.10 16.16 -25.80
CA ASP A 27 6.58 17.11 -24.83
C ASP A 27 7.59 17.44 -23.72
N TYR A 28 8.51 16.51 -23.41
CA TYR A 28 9.39 16.61 -22.25
C TYR A 28 10.82 16.13 -22.55
N ASP A 29 11.80 16.91 -22.13
CA ASP A 29 13.24 16.58 -22.25
C ASP A 29 13.73 15.77 -21.05
N PHE A 30 13.09 15.92 -19.88
CA PHE A 30 13.55 15.36 -18.62
C PHE A 30 12.42 14.75 -17.80
N GLU A 31 12.75 13.66 -17.13
CA GLU A 31 11.93 13.04 -16.08
C GLU A 31 12.49 13.36 -14.70
N VAL A 32 11.64 13.81 -13.78
CA VAL A 32 12.01 14.07 -12.39
C VAL A 32 12.00 12.74 -11.62
N ILE A 33 13.17 12.27 -11.19
CA ILE A 33 13.32 11.04 -10.40
C ILE A 33 13.14 11.32 -8.91
N CYS A 34 13.80 12.38 -8.40
CA CYS A 34 13.69 12.82 -7.01
C CYS A 34 13.44 14.32 -6.97
N GLY A 35 12.53 14.76 -6.07
CA GLY A 35 12.27 16.18 -5.89
C GLY A 35 11.02 16.70 -6.58
N ALA A 36 10.01 15.87 -6.83
CA ALA A 36 8.73 16.28 -7.41
C ALA A 36 8.05 17.43 -6.64
N ARG A 37 8.12 17.44 -5.30
CA ARG A 37 7.60 18.54 -4.47
C ARG A 37 8.32 19.86 -4.74
N ARG A 38 9.65 19.83 -4.96
CA ARG A 38 10.44 21.02 -5.33
C ARG A 38 10.04 21.54 -6.70
N HIS A 39 9.89 20.62 -7.67
CA HIS A 39 9.40 20.98 -9.01
C HIS A 39 8.03 21.67 -8.95
N TRP A 40 7.10 21.08 -8.22
CA TRP A 40 5.76 21.65 -8.02
C TRP A 40 5.83 23.04 -7.34
N SER A 41 6.65 23.17 -6.28
CA SER A 41 6.80 24.44 -5.54
C SER A 41 7.36 25.55 -6.42
N ILE A 42 8.38 25.27 -7.23
CA ILE A 42 8.96 26.25 -8.17
C ILE A 42 7.95 26.62 -9.26
N SER A 43 7.24 25.63 -9.81
CA SER A 43 6.19 25.87 -10.81
C SER A 43 5.08 26.74 -10.24
N TRP A 44 4.66 26.50 -9.01
CA TRP A 44 3.69 27.32 -8.31
C TRP A 44 4.19 28.75 -8.10
N LEU A 45 5.42 28.94 -7.62
CA LEU A 45 6.04 30.26 -7.44
C LEU A 45 6.08 31.03 -8.75
N ARG A 46 6.49 30.41 -9.84
CA ARG A 46 6.53 31.06 -11.18
C ARG A 46 5.15 31.56 -11.64
N SER A 47 4.10 30.82 -11.34
CA SER A 47 2.74 31.21 -11.68
C SER A 47 2.12 32.25 -10.71
N HIS A 48 2.80 32.55 -9.58
CA HIS A 48 2.32 33.43 -8.51
C HIS A 48 3.27 34.59 -8.22
N ASN A 49 3.62 35.37 -9.27
CA ASN A 49 4.43 36.60 -9.21
C ASN A 49 5.93 36.44 -8.91
N TYR A 50 6.48 35.22 -9.06
CA TYR A 50 7.92 34.96 -8.89
C TYR A 50 8.49 34.26 -10.14
N PRO A 51 8.45 34.87 -11.37
CA PRO A 51 8.82 34.19 -12.60
C PRO A 51 10.29 33.81 -12.70
N ASP A 52 11.17 34.48 -11.96
CA ASP A 52 12.62 34.30 -12.03
C ASP A 52 13.17 33.11 -11.24
N PHE A 53 12.33 32.45 -10.43
CA PHE A 53 12.77 31.26 -9.71
C PHE A 53 13.19 30.16 -10.67
N LYS A 54 14.43 29.68 -10.51
CA LYS A 54 14.98 28.59 -11.32
C LYS A 54 14.81 27.26 -10.61
N PHE A 55 14.44 26.24 -11.39
CA PHE A 55 14.41 24.87 -10.89
C PHE A 55 15.83 24.28 -10.99
N LEU A 56 16.47 24.06 -9.84
CA LEU A 56 17.81 23.52 -9.75
C LEU A 56 17.75 22.00 -9.91
N VAL A 57 18.50 21.45 -10.85
CA VAL A 57 18.51 20.02 -11.17
C VAL A 57 19.94 19.46 -11.25
N ASP A 58 20.05 18.18 -10.86
CA ASP A 58 21.21 17.31 -11.10
C ASP A 58 20.80 16.32 -12.19
N VAL A 59 21.36 16.48 -13.37
CA VAL A 59 21.04 15.62 -14.54
C VAL A 59 21.90 14.38 -14.47
N ARG A 60 21.26 13.20 -14.43
CA ARG A 60 21.95 11.90 -14.39
C ARG A 60 21.59 11.04 -15.59
N GLU A 61 22.57 10.30 -16.07
CA GLU A 61 22.39 9.25 -17.08
C GLU A 61 22.19 7.91 -16.35
N ILE A 62 20.96 7.56 -16.05
CA ILE A 62 20.59 6.37 -15.30
C ILE A 62 19.46 5.60 -15.99
N GLY A 63 19.51 4.27 -15.89
CA GLY A 63 18.45 3.38 -16.39
C GLY A 63 17.23 3.32 -15.44
N ASP A 64 16.17 2.64 -15.88
CA ASP A 64 14.90 2.57 -15.18
C ASP A 64 15.00 1.95 -13.78
N GLU A 65 15.77 0.86 -13.64
CA GLU A 65 15.99 0.20 -12.34
C GLU A 65 16.69 1.13 -11.34
N GLU A 66 17.70 1.87 -11.80
CA GLU A 66 18.42 2.81 -10.94
C GLU A 66 17.56 4.02 -10.58
N ALA A 67 16.77 4.53 -11.51
CA ALA A 67 15.79 5.58 -11.28
C ALA A 67 14.76 5.15 -10.23
N PHE A 68 14.22 3.92 -10.36
CA PHE A 68 13.33 3.34 -9.37
C PHE A 68 13.98 3.27 -7.98
N ARG A 69 15.23 2.79 -7.86
CA ARG A 69 15.92 2.69 -6.57
C ARG A 69 16.15 4.05 -5.91
N LEU A 70 16.52 5.06 -6.69
CA LEU A 70 16.71 6.43 -6.19
C LEU A 70 15.38 7.03 -5.70
N ALA A 71 14.32 6.88 -6.48
CA ALA A 71 12.98 7.31 -6.08
C ALA A 71 12.50 6.58 -4.81
N ASP A 72 12.76 5.27 -4.69
CA ASP A 72 12.41 4.49 -3.52
C ASP A 72 13.12 4.98 -2.25
N ILE A 73 14.41 5.31 -2.33
CA ILE A 73 15.16 5.85 -1.18
C ILE A 73 14.54 7.17 -0.69
N GLU A 74 14.17 8.09 -1.58
CA GLU A 74 13.47 9.33 -1.22
C GLU A 74 12.08 9.03 -0.61
N ASN A 75 11.32 8.16 -1.25
CA ASN A 75 9.95 7.85 -0.90
C ASN A 75 9.82 7.05 0.41
N ARG A 76 10.82 6.25 0.80
CA ARG A 76 10.80 5.52 2.08
C ARG A 76 10.78 6.44 3.31
N ALA A 77 11.36 7.63 3.20
CA ALA A 77 11.37 8.64 4.25
C ALA A 77 10.10 9.52 4.27
N ARG A 78 9.14 9.27 3.35
CA ARG A 78 7.91 10.06 3.22
C ARG A 78 6.74 9.36 3.90
N ASP A 79 5.95 10.13 4.64
CA ASP A 79 4.75 9.66 5.33
C ASP A 79 3.47 9.76 4.47
N ASP A 80 3.56 10.40 3.28
CA ASP A 80 2.42 10.67 2.41
C ASP A 80 2.08 9.52 1.43
N LEU A 81 2.89 8.47 1.35
CA LEU A 81 2.61 7.27 0.59
C LEU A 81 2.04 6.17 1.48
N THR A 82 0.90 5.63 1.08
CA THR A 82 0.31 4.49 1.78
C THR A 82 1.14 3.21 1.58
N ASP A 83 1.00 2.26 2.52
CA ASP A 83 1.64 0.94 2.39
C ASP A 83 1.21 0.23 1.10
N LEU A 84 -0.06 0.36 0.69
CA LEU A 84 -0.58 -0.29 -0.51
C LEU A 84 -0.01 0.31 -1.80
N GLU A 85 0.13 1.64 -1.89
CA GLU A 85 0.77 2.29 -3.04
C GLU A 85 2.22 1.84 -3.17
N ARG A 86 2.97 1.86 -2.08
CA ARG A 86 4.36 1.37 -2.03
C ARG A 86 4.45 -0.11 -2.39
N ALA A 87 3.53 -0.92 -1.90
CA ALA A 87 3.46 -2.35 -2.21
C ALA A 87 3.26 -2.62 -3.71
N ARG A 88 2.36 -1.85 -4.34
CA ARG A 88 2.10 -1.94 -5.78
C ARG A 88 3.31 -1.52 -6.60
N ASP A 89 4.04 -0.49 -6.17
CA ASP A 89 5.27 -0.05 -6.84
C ASP A 89 6.34 -1.14 -6.77
N TYR A 90 6.51 -1.79 -5.60
CA TYR A 90 7.45 -2.92 -5.49
C TYR A 90 7.05 -4.11 -6.35
N LEU A 91 5.76 -4.42 -6.45
CA LEU A 91 5.31 -5.53 -7.30
C LEU A 91 5.56 -5.24 -8.79
N ARG A 92 5.31 -4.01 -9.24
CA ARG A 92 5.62 -3.58 -10.62
C ARG A 92 7.11 -3.65 -10.90
N ALA A 93 7.94 -3.11 -10.00
CA ALA A 93 9.39 -3.12 -10.14
C ALA A 93 9.96 -4.54 -10.12
N LEU A 94 9.43 -5.43 -9.27
CA LEU A 94 9.85 -6.83 -9.21
C LEU A 94 9.69 -7.53 -10.57
N THR A 95 8.59 -7.26 -11.27
CA THR A 95 8.34 -7.82 -12.60
C THR A 95 9.17 -7.12 -13.68
N ALA A 96 9.19 -5.78 -13.66
CA ALA A 96 9.80 -4.99 -14.73
C ALA A 96 11.34 -5.04 -14.73
N TYR A 97 11.97 -5.08 -13.55
CA TYR A 97 13.42 -4.88 -13.42
C TYR A 97 14.17 -6.07 -12.82
N TYR A 98 13.48 -7.02 -12.21
CA TYR A 98 14.13 -8.11 -11.47
C TYR A 98 13.68 -9.51 -11.91
N ASP A 99 12.88 -9.65 -12.95
CA ASP A 99 12.35 -10.92 -13.48
C ASP A 99 11.70 -11.79 -12.39
N GLY A 100 11.00 -11.19 -11.44
CA GLY A 100 10.39 -11.88 -10.31
C GLY A 100 11.37 -12.34 -9.21
N ARG A 101 12.66 -12.04 -9.33
CA ARG A 101 13.70 -12.47 -8.37
C ARG A 101 13.72 -11.57 -7.13
N GLN A 102 12.88 -11.91 -6.16
CA GLN A 102 12.67 -11.12 -4.95
C GLN A 102 13.96 -10.91 -4.14
N LYS A 103 14.80 -11.95 -4.00
CA LYS A 103 16.07 -11.85 -3.28
C LYS A 103 17.00 -10.80 -3.90
N THR A 104 17.15 -10.83 -5.22
CA THR A 104 17.95 -9.84 -5.97
C THR A 104 17.43 -8.42 -5.75
N MET A 105 16.09 -8.25 -5.82
CA MET A 105 15.48 -6.96 -5.55
C MET A 105 15.75 -6.47 -4.12
N ALA A 106 15.58 -7.33 -3.12
CA ALA A 106 15.85 -6.97 -1.73
C ALA A 106 17.30 -6.53 -1.48
N GLU A 107 18.26 -7.26 -2.06
CA GLU A 107 19.70 -6.91 -2.02
C GLU A 107 19.98 -5.55 -2.67
N ARG A 108 19.40 -5.28 -3.83
CA ARG A 108 19.55 -4.01 -4.56
C ARG A 108 18.91 -2.83 -3.82
N LEU A 109 17.76 -3.02 -3.20
CA LEU A 109 17.08 -2.02 -2.37
C LEU A 109 17.68 -1.88 -0.97
N LYS A 110 18.64 -2.74 -0.61
CA LYS A 110 19.27 -2.79 0.73
C LYS A 110 18.23 -2.95 1.85
N VAL A 111 17.28 -3.86 1.64
CA VAL A 111 16.27 -4.24 2.63
C VAL A 111 16.34 -5.75 2.89
N SER A 112 15.75 -6.21 4.00
CA SER A 112 15.63 -7.65 4.22
C SER A 112 14.59 -8.26 3.28
N GLU A 113 14.80 -9.51 2.85
CA GLU A 113 13.85 -10.23 2.01
C GLU A 113 12.48 -10.36 2.69
N SER A 114 12.46 -10.61 4.00
CA SER A 114 11.23 -10.67 4.79
C SER A 114 10.47 -9.35 4.85
N TRP A 115 11.18 -8.22 4.84
CA TRP A 115 10.56 -6.89 4.77
C TRP A 115 9.87 -6.70 3.40
N LEU A 116 10.58 -7.00 2.30
CA LEU A 116 10.02 -6.91 0.96
C LEU A 116 8.84 -7.87 0.75
N THR A 117 8.93 -9.10 1.27
CA THR A 117 7.84 -10.08 1.21
C THR A 117 6.54 -9.53 1.78
N ARG A 118 6.58 -8.81 2.91
CA ARG A 118 5.37 -8.25 3.53
C ARG A 118 4.67 -7.23 2.63
N TYR A 119 5.42 -6.40 1.93
CA TYR A 119 4.85 -5.47 0.94
C TYR A 119 4.28 -6.21 -0.27
N LEU A 120 5.02 -7.18 -0.80
CA LEU A 120 4.54 -7.97 -1.93
C LEU A 120 3.28 -8.80 -1.58
N ASP A 121 3.17 -9.29 -0.36
CA ASP A 121 1.96 -9.97 0.13
C ASP A 121 0.75 -9.01 0.16
N LEU A 122 0.95 -7.76 0.56
CA LEU A 122 -0.10 -6.74 0.52
C LEU A 122 -0.53 -6.44 -0.93
N ALA A 123 0.43 -6.25 -1.83
CA ALA A 123 0.14 -5.99 -3.25
C ALA A 123 -0.55 -7.16 -3.98
N ARG A 124 -0.37 -8.39 -3.48
CA ARG A 124 -0.94 -9.62 -4.05
C ARG A 124 -2.25 -10.06 -3.42
N LEU A 125 -2.83 -9.25 -2.53
CA LEU A 125 -4.16 -9.54 -2.01
C LEU A 125 -5.16 -9.59 -3.18
N PRO A 126 -6.00 -10.64 -3.26
CA PRO A 126 -7.01 -10.76 -4.32
C PRO A 126 -8.00 -9.59 -4.30
N GLU A 127 -8.39 -9.12 -5.48
CA GLU A 127 -9.37 -8.05 -5.62
C GLU A 127 -10.70 -8.41 -4.99
N GLU A 128 -11.10 -9.68 -5.10
CA GLU A 128 -12.31 -10.25 -4.49
C GLU A 128 -12.35 -10.01 -2.98
N LEU A 129 -11.19 -10.05 -2.32
CA LEU A 129 -11.11 -9.80 -0.88
C LEU A 129 -11.07 -8.29 -0.58
N THR A 130 -10.33 -7.52 -1.38
CA THR A 130 -10.16 -6.08 -1.15
C THR A 130 -11.42 -5.26 -1.43
N ARG A 131 -12.38 -5.79 -2.19
CA ARG A 131 -13.71 -5.17 -2.41
C ARG A 131 -14.51 -4.94 -1.13
N ALA A 132 -14.27 -5.72 -0.07
CA ALA A 132 -14.94 -5.53 1.21
C ALA A 132 -14.64 -4.16 1.85
N PHE A 133 -13.49 -3.57 1.51
CA PHE A 133 -13.01 -2.32 2.10
C PHE A 133 -13.51 -1.10 1.31
N ALA A 134 -13.99 -0.08 2.00
CA ALA A 134 -14.38 1.19 1.36
C ALA A 134 -13.16 1.91 0.80
N GLU A 135 -12.11 1.97 1.60
CA GLU A 135 -10.83 2.61 1.27
C GLU A 135 -9.71 1.59 1.34
N PRO A 136 -9.45 0.81 0.26
CA PRO A 136 -8.38 -0.19 0.25
C PRO A 136 -6.98 0.40 0.54
N GLN A 137 -6.79 1.71 0.32
CA GLN A 137 -5.55 2.43 0.62
C GLN A 137 -5.19 2.44 2.12
N GLU A 138 -6.18 2.24 3.00
CA GLU A 138 -5.94 2.12 4.45
C GLU A 138 -5.37 0.75 4.85
N LEU A 139 -5.31 -0.20 3.91
CA LEU A 139 -4.70 -1.50 4.17
C LEU A 139 -3.19 -1.39 4.31
N GLY A 140 -2.71 -1.67 5.52
CA GLY A 140 -1.29 -1.74 5.82
C GLY A 140 -0.76 -3.18 5.82
N ILE A 141 0.55 -3.30 5.99
CA ILE A 141 1.28 -4.59 6.03
C ILE A 141 0.67 -5.55 7.09
N ARG A 142 0.26 -5.04 8.26
CA ARG A 142 -0.33 -5.86 9.33
C ARG A 142 -1.67 -6.47 8.91
N ASN A 143 -2.47 -5.71 8.17
CA ASN A 143 -3.76 -6.18 7.65
C ASN A 143 -3.54 -7.29 6.61
N ALA A 144 -2.53 -7.15 5.74
CA ALA A 144 -2.18 -8.16 4.75
C ALA A 144 -1.85 -9.52 5.36
N ILE A 145 -1.15 -9.56 6.49
CA ILE A 145 -0.83 -10.80 7.21
C ILE A 145 -2.11 -11.51 7.67
N ALA A 146 -3.03 -10.77 8.29
CA ALA A 146 -4.30 -11.30 8.74
C ALA A 146 -5.16 -11.80 7.57
N LEU A 147 -5.30 -11.01 6.52
CA LEU A 147 -6.09 -11.34 5.34
C LEU A 147 -5.52 -12.54 4.57
N LYS A 148 -4.19 -12.62 4.42
CA LYS A 148 -3.53 -13.77 3.78
C LYS A 148 -3.81 -15.08 4.50
N ALA A 149 -3.92 -15.07 5.84
CA ALA A 149 -4.25 -16.25 6.64
C ALA A 149 -5.66 -16.79 6.34
N LEU A 150 -6.59 -15.95 5.85
CA LEU A 150 -7.94 -16.36 5.48
C LEU A 150 -8.02 -17.07 4.13
N LEU A 151 -6.95 -17.00 3.31
CA LEU A 151 -6.93 -17.51 1.95
C LEU A 151 -6.50 -18.99 1.84
N LYS A 152 -6.17 -19.62 2.95
CA LYS A 152 -5.75 -21.04 2.97
C LYS A 152 -6.42 -21.76 4.14
N PRO A 153 -6.89 -22.99 3.93
CA PRO A 153 -7.06 -23.72 2.65
C PRO A 153 -8.18 -23.14 1.76
N ASP A 154 -8.42 -23.75 0.61
CA ASP A 154 -9.33 -23.22 -0.43
C ASP A 154 -10.77 -22.98 0.04
N ASP A 155 -11.31 -23.83 0.90
CA ASP A 155 -12.66 -23.67 1.48
C ASP A 155 -12.77 -22.41 2.36
N ARG A 156 -11.69 -22.02 3.03
CA ARG A 156 -11.61 -20.75 3.78
C ARG A 156 -11.60 -19.56 2.83
N ARG A 157 -10.84 -19.66 1.74
CA ARG A 157 -10.78 -18.62 0.70
C ARG A 157 -12.16 -18.35 0.10
N GLU A 158 -12.90 -19.39 -0.25
CA GLU A 158 -14.26 -19.25 -0.80
C GLU A 158 -15.22 -18.57 0.20
N ARG A 159 -15.12 -18.91 1.49
CA ARG A 159 -15.92 -18.25 2.53
C ARG A 159 -15.54 -16.80 2.68
N ALA A 160 -14.24 -16.49 2.67
CA ALA A 160 -13.75 -15.11 2.74
C ALA A 160 -14.25 -14.28 1.56
N PHE A 161 -14.21 -14.81 0.33
CA PHE A 161 -14.68 -14.10 -0.86
C PHE A 161 -16.19 -13.85 -0.85
N ARG A 162 -16.99 -14.85 -0.44
CA ARG A 162 -18.44 -14.67 -0.30
C ARG A 162 -18.79 -13.59 0.73
N GLU A 163 -18.12 -13.58 1.86
CA GLU A 163 -18.34 -12.55 2.88
C GLU A 163 -17.86 -11.17 2.39
N ALA A 164 -16.73 -11.10 1.68
CA ALA A 164 -16.24 -9.86 1.10
C ALA A 164 -17.25 -9.26 0.10
N GLU A 165 -17.86 -10.08 -0.75
CA GLU A 165 -18.90 -9.67 -1.70
C GLU A 165 -20.15 -9.20 -0.96
N HIS A 166 -20.57 -9.92 0.09
CA HIS A 166 -21.69 -9.51 0.93
C HIS A 166 -21.47 -8.14 1.58
N LEU A 167 -20.30 -7.92 2.18
CA LEU A 167 -19.95 -6.63 2.79
C LEU A 167 -19.91 -5.49 1.76
N ALA A 168 -19.40 -5.77 0.56
CA ALA A 168 -19.38 -4.80 -0.54
C ALA A 168 -20.82 -4.42 -0.96
N SER A 169 -21.72 -5.42 -1.10
CA SER A 169 -23.13 -5.21 -1.46
C SER A 169 -23.87 -4.39 -0.40
N VAL A 170 -23.72 -4.76 0.88
CA VAL A 170 -24.32 -3.99 1.99
C VAL A 170 -23.86 -2.54 1.99
N ARG A 171 -22.57 -2.29 1.74
CA ARG A 171 -22.05 -0.92 1.64
C ARG A 171 -22.68 -0.16 0.48
N GLN A 172 -22.85 -0.79 -0.70
CA GLN A 172 -23.49 -0.16 -1.86
C GLN A 172 -24.95 0.19 -1.60
N GLU A 173 -25.69 -0.68 -0.90
CA GLU A 173 -27.11 -0.49 -0.60
C GLU A 173 -27.34 0.56 0.48
N THR A 174 -26.50 0.57 1.52
CA THR A 174 -26.71 1.41 2.71
C THR A 174 -25.93 2.73 2.68
N GLY A 175 -24.89 2.82 1.85
CA GLY A 175 -23.94 3.93 1.87
C GLY A 175 -23.05 3.97 3.13
N GLN A 176 -23.13 2.96 4.00
CA GLN A 176 -22.35 2.90 5.22
C GLN A 176 -21.05 2.13 5.01
N SER A 177 -19.92 2.71 5.42
CA SER A 177 -18.63 2.06 5.44
C SER A 177 -18.27 1.58 6.83
N MET A 178 -17.62 0.41 6.89
CA MET A 178 -17.08 -0.15 8.13
C MET A 178 -15.58 0.18 8.26
N PRO A 179 -15.07 0.42 9.47
CA PRO A 179 -13.61 0.51 9.70
C PRO A 179 -12.91 -0.77 9.28
N VAL A 180 -11.66 -0.64 8.79
CA VAL A 180 -10.83 -1.77 8.31
C VAL A 180 -10.78 -2.93 9.31
N ILE A 181 -10.65 -2.62 10.61
CA ILE A 181 -10.57 -3.64 11.66
C ILE A 181 -11.86 -4.46 11.79
N ASP A 182 -13.00 -3.84 11.58
CA ASP A 182 -14.29 -4.52 11.71
C ASP A 182 -14.61 -5.36 10.46
N VAL A 183 -14.20 -4.90 9.27
CA VAL A 183 -14.23 -5.72 8.05
C VAL A 183 -13.37 -6.98 8.22
N ILE A 184 -12.14 -6.86 8.74
CA ILE A 184 -11.25 -8.01 8.98
C ILE A 184 -11.86 -8.97 10.00
N LYS A 185 -12.51 -8.47 11.06
CA LYS A 185 -13.22 -9.31 12.03
C LYS A 185 -14.38 -10.07 11.38
N ALA A 186 -15.21 -9.39 10.57
CA ALA A 186 -16.32 -10.02 9.88
C ALA A 186 -15.85 -11.15 8.96
N LEU A 187 -14.83 -10.88 8.14
CA LEU A 187 -14.18 -11.89 7.27
C LEU A 187 -13.65 -13.08 8.09
N SER A 188 -12.99 -12.81 9.22
CA SER A 188 -12.44 -13.86 10.09
C SER A 188 -13.53 -14.71 10.72
N LEU A 189 -14.63 -14.11 11.15
CA LEU A 189 -15.78 -14.83 11.71
C LEU A 189 -16.51 -15.69 10.67
N ALA A 190 -16.61 -15.23 9.44
CA ALA A 190 -17.20 -15.99 8.34
C ALA A 190 -16.35 -17.21 7.98
N VAL A 191 -15.02 -17.09 8.08
CA VAL A 191 -14.07 -18.17 7.80
C VAL A 191 -14.01 -19.18 8.96
N ASP A 192 -13.87 -18.70 10.19
CA ASP A 192 -13.76 -19.50 11.41
C ASP A 192 -14.86 -19.09 12.41
N PRO A 193 -16.10 -19.53 12.22
CA PRO A 193 -17.16 -19.21 13.16
C PRO A 193 -16.85 -19.80 14.56
N PRO A 194 -17.15 -19.09 15.64
CA PRO A 194 -16.92 -19.59 16.99
C PRO A 194 -17.66 -20.92 17.18
N LYS A 195 -16.96 -21.94 17.65
CA LYS A 195 -17.59 -23.23 17.99
C LYS A 195 -18.71 -22.97 18.99
N LYS A 196 -19.96 -23.28 18.62
CA LYS A 196 -21.09 -23.27 19.58
C LYS A 196 -20.66 -24.15 20.74
N SER A 197 -20.50 -23.57 21.94
CA SER A 197 -20.26 -24.31 23.17
C SER A 197 -21.39 -25.31 23.32
N GLY A 198 -21.04 -26.59 23.30
CA GLY A 198 -22.00 -27.71 23.34
C GLY A 198 -22.93 -27.59 24.53
N SER A 199 -24.19 -27.90 24.27
CA SER A 199 -25.29 -27.98 25.20
C SER A 199 -24.91 -28.63 26.54
N ALA A 200 -25.34 -27.98 27.62
CA ALA A 200 -25.26 -28.50 28.95
C ALA A 200 -25.83 -29.92 29.01
N LYS A 201 -25.02 -30.89 29.46
CA LYS A 201 -25.49 -32.21 29.91
C LYS A 201 -26.51 -32.00 31.07
N LYS A 202 -27.78 -32.28 30.79
CA LYS A 202 -28.76 -32.55 31.84
C LYS A 202 -28.37 -33.85 32.56
N SER A 203 -27.80 -33.75 33.73
CA SER A 203 -27.69 -34.85 34.65
C SER A 203 -29.07 -35.10 35.28
N GLY A 204 -29.79 -36.07 34.75
CA GLY A 204 -30.94 -36.63 35.43
C GLY A 204 -30.47 -37.44 36.65
N LYS A 205 -30.74 -36.91 37.84
CA LYS A 205 -30.62 -37.65 39.10
C LYS A 205 -31.89 -38.46 39.29
N ALA A 206 -31.79 -39.78 39.10
CA ALA A 206 -32.86 -40.70 39.50
C ALA A 206 -32.82 -40.84 41.01
N GLU A 207 -33.85 -40.42 41.67
CA GLU A 207 -34.14 -40.76 43.08
C GLU A 207 -34.74 -42.15 43.11
N THR A 208 -34.03 -43.09 43.74
CA THR A 208 -34.57 -44.41 44.11
C THR A 208 -35.12 -44.28 45.49
N VAL A 209 -36.45 -44.36 45.67
CA VAL A 209 -37.09 -44.55 46.90
C VAL A 209 -37.18 -46.04 47.19
N ALA A 210 -36.60 -46.50 48.29
CA ALA A 210 -36.77 -47.85 48.82
C ALA A 210 -37.62 -47.79 50.11
N SER A 211 -38.66 -48.63 50.14
CA SER A 211 -39.50 -48.91 51.25
C SER A 211 -38.79 -49.69 52.34
#